data_68011148b802cd8f81614d9b556b0965
#
_entry.id   68011148b802cd8f81614d9b556b0965
#
_cell.length_a   1.000
_cell.length_b   1.000
_cell.length_c   1.000
_cell.angle_alpha   90.00
_cell.angle_beta   90.00
_cell.angle_gamma   90.00
#
_symmetry.space_group_name_H-M   'P 1'
#
loop_
_entity.id
_entity.type
_entity.pdbx_description
1 polymer ?
#
loop_
_entity_poly.entity_id
_entity_poly.type
_entity_poly.pdbx_seq_one_letter_code
_entity_poly.pdbx_strand_id
1 'polypeptide(L)'
;MPTNIRQGFITGSGAVVDVASSVTVANTRVRSLNASGVGTFLITGTSTDEYGTIKGNNIKFVNTTNNDVNEVYVPEFGIRMNGVVKVSAPTSASTVTLFYG
;
A
#
# COMPACT_ATOMS: atom_id res chain seq x y z
N MET A 1 -21.02 -14.28 -3.76
CA MET A 1 -20.46 -14.07 -2.41
C MET A 1 -19.97 -12.64 -2.27
N PRO A 2 -20.39 -11.93 -1.25
CA PRO A 2 -19.86 -10.58 -1.04
C PRO A 2 -18.37 -10.64 -0.71
N THR A 3 -17.65 -9.67 -1.17
CA THR A 3 -16.26 -9.52 -0.84
C THR A 3 -16.09 -8.39 0.16
N ASN A 4 -15.19 -8.57 1.12
CA ASN A 4 -14.82 -7.54 2.08
C ASN A 4 -13.60 -6.75 1.62
N ILE A 5 -13.18 -6.95 0.38
CA ILE A 5 -12.03 -6.24 -0.17
C ILE A 5 -12.41 -4.80 -0.45
N ARG A 6 -11.61 -3.89 0.06
CA ARG A 6 -11.77 -2.44 -0.10
C ARG A 6 -10.63 -1.88 -0.92
N GLN A 7 -10.80 -0.65 -1.37
CA GLN A 7 -9.81 0.04 -2.18
C GLN A 7 -9.29 1.27 -1.45
N GLY A 8 -7.97 1.34 -1.31
CA GLY A 8 -7.29 2.52 -0.82
C GLY A 8 -6.47 3.16 -1.93
N PHE A 9 -6.22 4.45 -1.81
CA PHE A 9 -5.53 5.21 -2.86
C PHE A 9 -4.66 6.30 -2.26
N ILE A 10 -3.54 6.58 -2.93
CA ILE A 10 -2.70 7.72 -2.60
C ILE A 10 -1.96 8.21 -3.85
N THR A 11 -1.77 9.52 -3.93
CA THR A 11 -0.88 10.17 -4.89
C THR A 11 0.35 10.67 -4.14
N GLY A 12 1.53 10.29 -4.60
CA GLY A 12 2.78 10.62 -3.92
C GLY A 12 2.99 9.77 -2.66
N SER A 13 3.73 10.30 -1.70
CA SER A 13 4.04 9.62 -0.45
C SER A 13 3.09 10.04 0.66
N GLY A 14 2.82 9.13 1.59
CA GLY A 14 1.98 9.40 2.73
C GLY A 14 1.09 8.23 3.12
N ALA A 15 0.06 8.51 3.92
CA ALA A 15 -0.88 7.51 4.38
C ALA A 15 -1.92 7.20 3.31
N VAL A 16 -2.21 5.92 3.13
CA VAL A 16 -3.24 5.46 2.18
C VAL A 16 -4.62 5.71 2.79
N VAL A 17 -5.56 6.20 1.98
CA VAL A 17 -6.92 6.52 2.38
C VAL A 17 -7.90 5.65 1.62
N ASP A 18 -8.92 5.14 2.32
CA ASP A 18 -9.98 4.36 1.69
C ASP A 18 -10.80 5.24 0.75
N VAL A 19 -11.02 4.76 -0.47
CA VAL A 19 -11.69 5.53 -1.52
C VAL A 19 -13.15 5.82 -1.17
N ALA A 20 -13.84 4.87 -0.57
CA ALA A 20 -15.27 5.00 -0.27
C ALA A 20 -15.54 5.81 0.99
N SER A 21 -14.73 5.63 2.05
CA SER A 21 -15.02 6.21 3.36
C SER A 21 -14.14 7.39 3.72
N SER A 22 -13.03 7.62 2.99
CA SER A 22 -12.01 8.62 3.29
C SER A 22 -11.30 8.40 4.62
N VAL A 23 -11.39 7.19 5.17
CA VAL A 23 -10.70 6.82 6.40
C VAL A 23 -9.32 6.27 6.07
N THR A 24 -8.32 6.63 6.90
CA THR A 24 -6.96 6.13 6.74
C THR A 24 -6.93 4.61 6.87
N VAL A 25 -6.26 3.94 5.94
CA VAL A 25 -6.12 2.49 5.95
C VAL A 25 -5.13 2.09 7.03
N ALA A 26 -5.52 1.16 7.89
CA ALA A 26 -4.67 0.71 8.99
C ALA A 26 -5.03 -0.72 9.40
N ASN A 27 -4.05 -1.44 9.93
CA ASN A 27 -4.26 -2.77 10.54
C ASN A 27 -5.02 -3.72 9.62
N THR A 28 -4.50 -3.93 8.41
CA THR A 28 -5.20 -4.70 7.39
C THR A 28 -4.27 -5.65 6.66
N ARG A 29 -4.86 -6.41 5.74
CA ARG A 29 -4.10 -7.27 4.83
C ARG A 29 -4.20 -6.70 3.42
N VAL A 30 -3.05 -6.48 2.79
CA VAL A 30 -2.97 -6.07 1.40
C VAL A 30 -3.12 -7.30 0.52
N ARG A 31 -4.11 -7.28 -0.37
CA ARG A 31 -4.43 -8.40 -1.27
C ARG A 31 -3.79 -8.24 -2.63
N SER A 32 -3.80 -7.03 -3.15
CA SER A 32 -3.12 -6.69 -4.38
C SER A 32 -2.92 -5.18 -4.42
N LEU A 33 -2.14 -4.72 -5.37
CA LEU A 33 -1.94 -3.29 -5.56
C LEU A 33 -1.59 -2.98 -7.01
N ASN A 34 -1.88 -1.74 -7.41
CA ASN A 34 -1.44 -1.17 -8.68
C ASN A 34 -0.65 0.09 -8.38
N ALA A 35 0.41 0.32 -9.11
CA ALA A 35 1.20 1.52 -8.95
C ALA A 35 1.62 2.08 -10.30
N SER A 36 1.61 3.40 -10.41
CA SER A 36 2.04 4.12 -11.60
C SER A 36 3.10 5.15 -11.23
N GLY A 37 4.15 5.24 -12.04
CA GLY A 37 5.31 6.09 -11.80
C GLY A 37 6.60 5.30 -11.89
N VAL A 38 7.71 5.98 -12.21
CA VAL A 38 9.01 5.32 -12.36
C VAL A 38 9.82 5.43 -11.08
N GLY A 39 10.37 4.31 -10.63
CA GLY A 39 11.25 4.27 -9.48
C GLY A 39 10.83 3.23 -8.46
N THR A 40 11.36 3.37 -7.27
CA THR A 40 11.14 2.42 -6.18
C THR A 40 9.96 2.84 -5.32
N PHE A 41 9.05 1.91 -5.08
CA PHE A 41 7.93 2.07 -4.17
C PHE A 41 8.14 1.22 -2.93
N LEU A 42 7.81 1.78 -1.78
CA LEU A 42 7.81 1.04 -0.53
C LEU A 42 6.48 1.27 0.19
N ILE A 43 5.82 0.19 0.56
CA ILE A 43 4.55 0.22 1.30
C ILE A 43 4.81 -0.42 2.65
N THR A 44 4.53 0.33 3.72
CA THR A 44 4.92 -0.05 5.08
C THR A 44 3.73 0.07 6.03
N GLY A 45 3.55 -0.94 6.86
CA GLY A 45 2.73 -0.81 8.06
C GLY A 45 3.57 -0.14 9.15
N THR A 46 3.05 0.91 9.76
CA THR A 46 3.85 1.83 10.58
C THR A 46 3.83 1.56 12.07
N SER A 47 3.16 0.50 12.54
CA SER A 47 3.22 0.14 13.96
C SER A 47 4.66 -0.12 14.40
N THR A 48 4.96 0.32 15.61
CA THR A 48 6.28 0.09 16.20
C THR A 48 6.15 -0.76 17.46
N ASP A 49 7.25 -1.40 17.84
CA ASP A 49 7.36 -2.08 19.12
C ASP A 49 7.73 -1.08 20.22
N GLU A 50 7.94 -1.58 21.44
CA GLU A 50 8.28 -0.72 22.58
C GLU A 50 9.64 -0.01 22.45
N TYR A 51 10.46 -0.43 21.51
CA TYR A 51 11.76 0.17 21.24
C TYR A 51 11.75 1.12 20.05
N GLY A 52 10.56 1.35 19.45
CA GLY A 52 10.45 2.23 18.30
C GLY A 52 10.78 1.56 16.96
N THR A 53 11.00 0.26 16.94
CA THR A 53 11.27 -0.47 15.71
C THR A 53 9.96 -0.80 15.00
N ILE A 54 9.89 -0.53 13.69
CA ILE A 54 8.70 -0.82 12.90
C ILE A 54 8.46 -2.32 12.86
N LYS A 55 7.24 -2.72 13.20
CA LYS A 55 6.76 -4.11 13.10
C LYS A 55 5.91 -4.29 11.86
N GLY A 56 5.81 -5.51 11.43
CA GLY A 56 4.97 -5.85 10.30
C GLY A 56 5.76 -5.95 9.02
N ASN A 57 5.04 -6.12 7.94
CA ASN A 57 5.64 -6.40 6.66
C ASN A 57 5.76 -5.15 5.80
N ASN A 58 6.73 -5.17 4.91
CA ASN A 58 6.91 -4.15 3.90
C ASN A 58 6.74 -4.79 2.52
N ILE A 59 6.21 -3.99 1.58
CA ILE A 59 6.17 -4.37 0.17
C ILE A 59 7.05 -3.37 -0.57
N LYS A 60 8.05 -3.87 -1.27
CA LYS A 60 8.96 -3.04 -2.05
C LYS A 60 9.01 -3.53 -3.48
N PHE A 61 8.87 -2.62 -4.43
CA PHE A 61 8.95 -2.96 -5.84
C PHE A 61 9.45 -1.77 -6.66
N VAL A 62 9.83 -2.03 -7.91
CA VAL A 62 10.39 -1.01 -8.80
C VAL A 62 9.60 -1.01 -10.11
N ASN A 63 9.13 0.17 -10.53
CA ASN A 63 8.61 0.40 -11.87
C ASN A 63 9.71 1.01 -12.74
N THR A 64 9.86 0.50 -13.95
CA THR A 64 10.97 0.90 -14.81
C THR A 64 10.58 1.80 -15.98
N THR A 65 9.28 1.96 -16.27
CA THR A 65 8.81 2.83 -17.34
C THR A 65 7.68 3.73 -16.88
N ASN A 66 7.58 4.92 -17.51
CA ASN A 66 6.62 5.95 -17.12
C ASN A 66 5.15 5.55 -17.31
N ASN A 67 4.88 4.70 -18.29
CA ASN A 67 3.51 4.35 -18.65
C ASN A 67 3.05 3.06 -18.01
N ASP A 68 3.91 2.42 -17.22
CA ASP A 68 3.56 1.18 -16.58
C ASP A 68 2.66 1.40 -15.37
N VAL A 69 1.62 0.61 -15.32
CA VAL A 69 0.89 0.34 -14.10
C VAL A 69 1.34 -1.03 -13.64
N ASN A 70 2.15 -1.07 -12.60
CA ASN A 70 2.62 -2.33 -12.06
C ASN A 70 1.57 -2.90 -11.13
N GLU A 71 1.12 -4.10 -11.46
CA GLU A 71 0.13 -4.81 -10.67
C GLU A 71 0.81 -5.92 -9.89
N VAL A 72 0.69 -5.85 -8.57
CA VAL A 72 1.24 -6.87 -7.68
C VAL A 72 0.10 -7.62 -7.02
N TYR A 73 0.04 -8.91 -7.24
CA TYR A 73 -0.94 -9.79 -6.65
C TYR A 73 -0.32 -10.58 -5.50
N VAL A 74 -0.97 -10.54 -4.35
CA VAL A 74 -0.54 -11.29 -3.18
C VAL A 74 -1.54 -12.41 -2.95
N PRO A 75 -1.15 -13.67 -3.17
CA PRO A 75 -2.09 -14.78 -3.05
C PRO A 75 -2.47 -15.09 -1.60
N GLU A 76 -3.49 -15.90 -1.46
CA GLU A 76 -3.98 -16.47 -0.19
C GLU A 76 -4.46 -15.38 0.77
N PHE A 77 -3.78 -15.24 1.91
CA PHE A 77 -4.26 -14.37 2.98
C PHE A 77 -3.76 -12.93 2.87
N GLY A 78 -2.99 -12.62 1.83
CA GLY A 78 -2.42 -11.29 1.68
C GLY A 78 -1.23 -11.04 2.61
N ILE A 79 -0.77 -9.79 2.59
CA ILE A 79 0.33 -9.36 3.46
C ILE A 79 -0.24 -8.49 4.58
N ARG A 80 0.02 -8.89 5.82
CA ARG A 80 -0.45 -8.15 6.98
C ARG A 80 0.34 -6.86 7.16
N MET A 81 -0.38 -5.74 7.26
CA MET A 81 0.17 -4.43 7.59
C MET A 81 -0.34 -4.01 8.97
N ASN A 82 0.57 -3.74 9.88
CA ASN A 82 0.24 -3.30 11.23
C ASN A 82 0.41 -1.79 11.35
N GLY A 83 -0.59 -1.12 11.93
CA GLY A 83 -0.62 0.32 12.01
C GLY A 83 -1.10 0.97 10.72
N VAL A 84 -0.94 2.27 10.62
CA VAL A 84 -1.31 3.03 9.42
C VAL A 84 -0.45 2.57 8.24
N VAL A 85 -1.07 2.33 7.10
CA VAL A 85 -0.37 1.91 5.89
C VAL A 85 0.13 3.17 5.17
N LYS A 86 1.44 3.26 4.99
CA LYS A 86 2.06 4.39 4.31
C LYS A 86 2.82 3.94 3.08
N VAL A 87 2.85 4.84 2.10
CA VAL A 87 3.58 4.64 0.85
C VAL A 87 4.72 5.64 0.78
N SER A 88 5.90 5.14 0.42
CA SER A 88 7.01 5.99 -0.01
C SER A 88 7.14 5.82 -1.52
N ALA A 89 6.81 6.88 -2.25
CA ALA A 89 6.76 6.87 -3.71
C ALA A 89 7.97 7.62 -4.29
N PRO A 90 8.39 7.27 -5.52
CA PRO A 90 9.57 7.90 -6.12
C PRO A 90 9.33 9.34 -6.54
N THR A 91 8.09 9.72 -6.87
CA THR A 91 7.75 11.09 -7.27
C THR A 91 6.41 11.50 -6.69
N SER A 92 6.15 12.81 -6.64
CA SER A 92 4.88 13.33 -6.13
C SER A 92 3.69 13.03 -7.06
N ALA A 93 3.95 12.71 -8.32
CA ALA A 93 2.92 12.35 -9.30
C ALA A 93 2.63 10.84 -9.35
N SER A 94 3.39 10.04 -8.64
CA SER A 94 3.18 8.59 -8.58
C SER A 94 1.87 8.28 -7.87
N THR A 95 1.20 7.20 -8.29
CA THR A 95 -0.05 6.77 -7.67
C THR A 95 0.04 5.33 -7.22
N VAL A 96 -0.64 5.01 -6.13
CA VAL A 96 -0.75 3.64 -5.63
C VAL A 96 -2.20 3.37 -5.26
N THR A 97 -2.74 2.27 -5.76
CA THR A 97 -4.05 1.76 -5.37
C THR A 97 -3.84 0.44 -4.67
N LEU A 98 -4.36 0.31 -3.45
CA LEU A 98 -4.32 -0.93 -2.69
C LEU A 98 -5.68 -1.58 -2.66
N PHE A 99 -5.70 -2.90 -2.78
CA PHE A 99 -6.88 -3.71 -2.49
C PHE A 99 -6.61 -4.46 -1.19
N TYR A 100 -7.45 -4.23 -0.19
CA TYR A 100 -7.21 -4.73 1.16
C TYR A 100 -8.49 -5.23 1.83
N GLY A 101 -8.33 -5.99 2.89
CA GLY A 101 -9.49 -6.51 3.62
C GLY A 101 -9.22 -7.74 4.45
#